data_d6f05e56cd55c1a9871133ca89cdd539
#
_entry.id   d6f05e56cd55c1a9871133ca89cdd539
#
_cell.length_a   1.000
_cell.length_b   1.000
_cell.length_c   1.000
_cell.angle_alpha   90.00
_cell.angle_beta   90.00
_cell.angle_gamma   90.00
#
_symmetry.space_group_name_H-M   'P 1'
#
loop_
_entity.id
_entity.type
_entity.pdbx_description
1 polymer ?
#
loop_
_entity_poly.entity_id
_entity_poly.type
_entity_poly.pdbx_seq_one_letter_code
_entity_poly.pdbx_strand_id
1 'polypeptide(L)'
;MIDTFLHFDSGGNRDGLSLPFRPLPDLSRTSPGAGTATEHGGMKHILFADKTILLGDDAADALVAYAVALGANRTADRVEYTGIGADGATIQVSFLLNSGASLVSETTPSELPEPDNHEEVQRIRARTEALVGSHPVQPGDGGLTSDFDVESALDY
;
A
#
# COMPACT_ATOMS: atom_id res chain seq x y z
N MET A 1 -5.19 59.80 18.12
CA MET A 1 -6.46 60.54 18.13
C MET A 1 -7.35 59.92 17.10
N ILE A 2 -8.47 59.57 17.53
CA ILE A 2 -9.75 59.20 16.97
C ILE A 2 -10.11 57.74 17.19
N ASP A 3 -10.83 57.58 18.29
CA ASP A 3 -11.78 56.54 18.61
C ASP A 3 -12.79 56.32 17.47
N THR A 4 -13.07 55.11 17.13
CA THR A 4 -14.37 54.76 16.53
C THR A 4 -14.88 53.49 17.22
N PHE A 5 -15.71 53.75 18.20
CA PHE A 5 -16.61 52.85 18.89
C PHE A 5 -17.58 52.23 17.90
N LEU A 6 -17.54 50.95 17.62
CA LEU A 6 -18.61 50.27 16.92
C LEU A 6 -19.57 49.65 17.93
N HIS A 7 -20.71 50.28 17.98
CA HIS A 7 -21.89 49.93 18.72
C HIS A 7 -22.46 48.58 18.21
N PHE A 8 -22.49 47.58 19.05
CA PHE A 8 -23.14 46.30 18.77
C PHE A 8 -24.59 46.42 19.18
N ASP A 9 -25.45 46.51 18.16
CA ASP A 9 -26.90 46.50 18.35
C ASP A 9 -27.38 45.05 18.56
N SER A 10 -27.97 44.86 19.74
CA SER A 10 -28.57 43.61 20.16
C SER A 10 -30.05 43.59 19.76
N GLY A 11 -30.32 43.22 18.52
CA GLY A 11 -31.69 43.03 17.99
C GLY A 11 -32.06 41.54 17.96
N GLY A 12 -32.85 41.12 18.93
CA GLY A 12 -33.43 39.78 18.93
C GLY A 12 -34.45 39.58 17.81
N ASN A 13 -34.31 38.51 17.08
CA ASN A 13 -35.44 37.95 16.35
C ASN A 13 -35.55 36.46 16.68
N ARG A 14 -36.57 36.16 17.48
CA ARG A 14 -37.03 34.81 17.78
C ARG A 14 -38.08 34.43 16.75
N ASP A 15 -37.66 33.99 15.59
CA ASP A 15 -38.57 33.29 14.69
C ASP A 15 -38.07 31.87 14.52
N GLY A 16 -38.80 30.99 15.21
CA GLY A 16 -38.62 29.55 15.17
C GLY A 16 -38.90 28.99 13.78
N LEU A 17 -37.88 28.84 12.99
CA LEU A 17 -37.91 27.96 11.81
C LEU A 17 -37.53 26.56 12.25
N SER A 18 -38.53 25.82 12.72
CA SER A 18 -38.48 24.37 12.80
C SER A 18 -38.28 23.82 11.39
N LEU A 19 -37.05 23.57 11.03
CA LEU A 19 -36.75 22.74 9.85
C LEU A 19 -37.25 21.33 10.10
N PRO A 20 -38.04 20.75 9.20
CA PRO A 20 -38.45 19.36 9.34
C PRO A 20 -37.22 18.48 9.26
N PHE A 21 -36.98 17.72 10.31
CA PHE A 21 -35.98 16.65 10.36
C PHE A 21 -36.31 15.67 9.23
N ARG A 22 -35.51 15.73 8.16
CA ARG A 22 -35.58 14.79 7.08
C ARG A 22 -34.75 13.58 7.50
N PRO A 23 -35.35 12.40 7.73
CA PRO A 23 -34.57 11.24 8.05
C PRO A 23 -33.65 10.91 6.89
N LEU A 24 -32.38 10.73 7.21
CA LEU A 24 -31.37 10.25 6.26
C LEU A 24 -31.83 8.89 5.73
N PRO A 25 -31.67 8.63 4.42
CA PRO A 25 -31.96 7.32 3.88
C PRO A 25 -31.06 6.28 4.55
N ASP A 26 -31.68 5.20 5.01
CA ASP A 26 -31.02 4.03 5.57
C ASP A 26 -30.04 3.45 4.56
N LEU A 27 -28.74 3.65 4.80
CA LEU A 27 -27.65 3.11 3.99
C LEU A 27 -27.36 1.63 4.27
N SER A 28 -28.22 0.97 5.03
CA SER A 28 -28.03 -0.43 5.45
C SER A 28 -28.47 -1.46 4.41
N ARG A 29 -28.88 -1.05 3.21
CA ARG A 29 -29.31 -1.96 2.15
C ARG A 29 -28.66 -1.67 0.80
N THR A 30 -27.36 -1.83 0.73
CA THR A 30 -26.74 -2.17 -0.54
C THR A 30 -25.81 -3.34 -0.27
N SER A 31 -26.37 -4.53 -0.23
CA SER A 31 -25.61 -5.73 -0.59
C SER A 31 -25.15 -5.49 -2.04
N PRO A 32 -23.86 -5.44 -2.32
CA PRO A 32 -23.42 -5.56 -3.68
C PRO A 32 -23.81 -6.96 -4.13
N GLY A 33 -24.81 -7.02 -5.01
CA GLY A 33 -25.15 -8.23 -5.70
C GLY A 33 -23.87 -8.81 -6.29
N ALA A 34 -23.74 -10.14 -6.21
CA ALA A 34 -22.78 -10.89 -6.97
C ALA A 34 -23.05 -10.67 -8.47
N GLY A 35 -22.63 -9.50 -8.96
CA GLY A 35 -22.40 -9.26 -10.36
C GLY A 35 -21.16 -10.05 -10.69
N THR A 36 -21.25 -10.97 -11.63
CA THR A 36 -20.13 -11.54 -12.35
C THR A 36 -19.26 -10.36 -12.76
N ALA A 37 -18.16 -10.13 -12.02
CA ALA A 37 -17.13 -9.22 -12.43
C ALA A 37 -16.61 -9.79 -13.76
N THR A 38 -17.01 -9.16 -14.85
CA THR A 38 -16.22 -9.20 -16.06
C THR A 38 -14.89 -8.61 -15.61
N GLU A 39 -13.90 -9.45 -15.47
CA GLU A 39 -12.53 -9.06 -15.10
C GLU A 39 -11.98 -8.19 -16.22
N HIS A 40 -12.40 -6.93 -16.23
CA HIS A 40 -11.56 -5.91 -16.81
C HIS A 40 -10.48 -5.70 -15.77
N GLY A 41 -9.36 -6.40 -15.93
CA GLY A 41 -8.20 -6.23 -15.07
C GLY A 41 -7.93 -4.75 -14.96
N GLY A 42 -7.96 -4.22 -13.74
CA GLY A 42 -7.54 -2.86 -13.50
C GLY A 42 -6.07 -2.71 -13.88
N MET A 43 -5.62 -1.48 -14.09
CA MET A 43 -4.21 -1.21 -14.38
C MET A 43 -3.64 -0.22 -13.37
N LYS A 44 -2.33 -0.29 -13.16
CA LYS A 44 -1.59 0.59 -12.27
C LYS A 44 -0.38 1.20 -12.96
N HIS A 45 -0.18 2.49 -12.71
CA HIS A 45 1.08 3.13 -13.03
C HIS A 45 2.12 2.73 -12.00
N ILE A 46 3.22 2.17 -12.46
CA ILE A 46 4.42 1.92 -11.66
C ILE A 46 5.44 2.97 -11.98
N LEU A 47 5.75 3.80 -10.98
CA LEU A 47 6.86 4.73 -11.05
C LEU A 47 8.09 4.06 -10.44
N PHE A 48 9.12 3.89 -11.24
CA PHE A 48 10.39 3.31 -10.82
C PHE A 48 11.54 4.16 -11.37
N ALA A 49 12.32 4.72 -10.47
CA ALA A 49 13.31 5.74 -10.78
C ALA A 49 12.67 6.93 -11.54
N ASP A 50 13.02 7.15 -12.79
CA ASP A 50 12.52 8.22 -13.67
C ASP A 50 11.50 7.72 -14.72
N LYS A 51 11.05 6.48 -14.60
CA LYS A 51 10.16 5.83 -15.56
C LYS A 51 8.78 5.57 -14.98
N THR A 52 7.77 5.84 -15.78
CA THR A 52 6.39 5.42 -15.52
C THR A 52 6.02 4.32 -16.51
N ILE A 53 5.55 3.19 -15.99
CA ILE A 53 5.18 2.01 -16.76
C ILE A 53 3.78 1.61 -16.31
N LEU A 54 2.91 1.28 -17.25
CA LEU A 54 1.57 0.78 -16.96
C LEU A 54 1.62 -0.75 -16.95
N LEU A 55 1.21 -1.34 -15.84
CA LEU A 55 1.10 -2.79 -15.63
C LEU A 55 -0.35 -3.16 -15.26
N GLY A 56 -0.70 -4.41 -15.46
CA GLY A 56 -1.93 -4.97 -14.89
C GLY A 56 -1.90 -4.99 -13.37
N ASP A 57 -3.06 -4.95 -12.73
CA ASP A 57 -3.18 -4.90 -11.27
C ASP A 57 -2.44 -6.03 -10.59
N ASP A 58 -2.61 -7.27 -11.07
CA ASP A 58 -1.97 -8.46 -10.52
C ASP A 58 -0.44 -8.40 -10.60
N ALA A 59 0.09 -7.92 -11.72
CA ALA A 59 1.53 -7.76 -11.94
C ALA A 59 2.11 -6.67 -11.05
N ALA A 60 1.42 -5.53 -10.94
CA ALA A 60 1.81 -4.42 -10.09
C ALA A 60 1.82 -4.81 -8.61
N ASP A 61 0.79 -5.50 -8.13
CA ASP A 61 0.68 -5.93 -6.74
C ASP A 61 1.72 -7.00 -6.38
N ALA A 62 1.98 -7.95 -7.27
CA ALA A 62 3.04 -8.94 -7.09
C ALA A 62 4.42 -8.28 -7.04
N LEU A 63 4.68 -7.28 -7.89
CA LEU A 63 5.93 -6.53 -7.91
C LEU A 63 6.18 -5.79 -6.60
N VAL A 64 5.16 -5.08 -6.09
CA VAL A 64 5.23 -4.34 -4.81
C VAL A 64 5.46 -5.30 -3.64
N ALA A 65 4.68 -6.39 -3.56
CA ALA A 65 4.83 -7.38 -2.50
C ALA A 65 6.23 -8.00 -2.49
N TYR A 66 6.77 -8.30 -3.67
CA TYR A 66 8.11 -8.85 -3.81
C TYR A 66 9.19 -7.84 -3.41
N ALA A 67 9.05 -6.58 -3.80
CA ALA A 67 9.98 -5.52 -3.39
C ALA A 67 10.04 -5.36 -1.86
N VAL A 68 8.90 -5.46 -1.17
CA VAL A 68 8.83 -5.46 0.30
C VAL A 68 9.56 -6.68 0.89
N ALA A 69 9.33 -7.88 0.35
CA ALA A 69 9.99 -9.09 0.81
C ALA A 69 11.51 -9.03 0.61
N LEU A 70 11.98 -8.55 -0.53
CA LEU A 70 13.41 -8.33 -0.79
C LEU A 70 14.02 -7.32 0.19
N GLY A 71 13.33 -6.21 0.44
CA GLY A 71 13.76 -5.19 1.39
C GLY A 71 13.89 -5.73 2.81
N ALA A 72 12.92 -6.50 3.29
CA ALA A 72 12.93 -7.14 4.60
C ALA A 72 14.10 -8.13 4.75
N ASN A 73 14.45 -8.84 3.68
CA ASN A 73 15.55 -9.82 3.65
C ASN A 73 16.90 -9.20 3.29
N ARG A 74 16.98 -7.89 3.01
CA ARG A 74 18.18 -7.17 2.57
C ARG A 74 18.85 -7.82 1.37
N THR A 75 18.06 -8.28 0.44
CA THR A 75 18.51 -8.92 -0.79
C THR A 75 18.05 -8.12 -2.01
N ALA A 76 18.49 -8.54 -3.18
CA ALA A 76 18.16 -7.92 -4.44
C ALA A 76 17.83 -8.98 -5.49
N ASP A 77 16.96 -8.64 -6.42
CA ASP A 77 16.63 -9.49 -7.55
C ASP A 77 16.22 -8.66 -8.77
N ARG A 78 16.25 -9.30 -9.94
CA ARG A 78 15.78 -8.72 -11.18
C ARG A 78 14.49 -9.41 -11.60
N VAL A 79 13.48 -8.59 -11.92
CA VAL A 79 12.16 -9.03 -12.39
C VAL A 79 11.90 -8.44 -13.76
N GLU A 80 11.34 -9.23 -14.65
CA GLU A 80 10.99 -8.80 -16.00
C GLU A 80 9.48 -8.90 -16.20
N TYR A 81 8.87 -7.83 -16.69
CA TYR A 81 7.44 -7.77 -17.02
C TYR A 81 7.24 -7.18 -18.41
N THR A 82 6.14 -7.58 -19.03
CA THR A 82 5.58 -6.88 -20.18
C THR A 82 4.72 -5.73 -19.68
N GLY A 83 5.02 -4.50 -20.05
CA GLY A 83 4.28 -3.32 -19.65
C GLY A 83 3.94 -2.44 -20.83
N ILE A 84 3.24 -1.33 -20.55
CA ILE A 84 2.93 -0.31 -21.56
C ILE A 84 3.71 0.95 -21.19
N GLY A 85 4.49 1.44 -22.13
CA GLY A 85 5.27 2.67 -21.98
C GLY A 85 4.41 3.92 -22.04
N ALA A 86 5.04 5.07 -21.78
CA ALA A 86 4.36 6.37 -21.80
C ALA A 86 3.82 6.75 -23.21
N ASP A 87 4.33 6.14 -24.25
CA ASP A 87 3.88 6.29 -25.64
C ASP A 87 2.73 5.34 -26.02
N GLY A 88 2.26 4.51 -25.07
CA GLY A 88 1.25 3.48 -25.29
C GLY A 88 1.76 2.21 -25.97
N ALA A 89 3.06 2.10 -26.22
CA ALA A 89 3.65 0.90 -26.81
C ALA A 89 3.87 -0.21 -25.76
N THR A 90 3.64 -1.45 -26.15
CA THR A 90 4.03 -2.61 -25.33
C THR A 90 5.55 -2.75 -25.32
N ILE A 91 6.11 -2.81 -24.10
CA ILE A 91 7.55 -2.88 -23.87
C ILE A 91 7.89 -4.01 -22.88
N GLN A 92 9.09 -4.55 -22.99
CA GLN A 92 9.67 -5.41 -21.96
C GLN A 92 10.43 -4.52 -20.97
N VAL A 93 10.14 -4.68 -19.68
CA VAL A 93 10.76 -3.90 -18.61
C VAL A 93 11.46 -4.81 -17.62
N SER A 94 12.68 -4.46 -17.28
CA SER A 94 13.46 -5.15 -16.25
C SER A 94 13.61 -4.24 -15.03
N PHE A 95 13.05 -4.66 -13.92
CA PHE A 95 13.15 -3.98 -12.63
C PHE A 95 14.29 -4.59 -11.80
N LEU A 96 15.24 -3.78 -11.37
CA LEU A 96 16.22 -4.18 -10.37
C LEU A 96 15.73 -3.75 -8.99
N LEU A 97 15.21 -4.68 -8.24
CA LEU A 97 14.64 -4.45 -6.91
C LEU A 97 15.68 -4.72 -5.83
N ASN A 98 15.79 -3.81 -4.88
CA ASN A 98 16.65 -3.95 -3.70
C ASN A 98 16.08 -3.09 -2.54
N SER A 99 16.72 -3.13 -1.38
CA SER A 99 16.28 -2.38 -0.20
C SER A 99 16.31 -0.84 -0.34
N GLY A 100 16.96 -0.32 -1.37
CA GLY A 100 17.01 1.12 -1.67
C GLY A 100 16.17 1.53 -2.88
N ALA A 101 15.47 0.58 -3.52
CA ALA A 101 14.64 0.89 -4.68
C ALA A 101 13.38 1.66 -4.24
N SER A 102 13.15 2.82 -4.87
CA SER A 102 11.90 3.56 -4.72
C SER A 102 10.93 3.11 -5.79
N LEU A 103 9.78 2.61 -5.36
CA LEU A 103 8.71 2.14 -6.23
C LEU A 103 7.38 2.70 -5.73
N VAL A 104 6.62 3.34 -6.62
CA VAL A 104 5.27 3.84 -6.35
C VAL A 104 4.30 3.13 -7.28
N SER A 105 3.17 2.71 -6.75
CA SER A 105 2.07 2.10 -7.50
C SER A 105 0.81 2.94 -7.35
N GLU A 106 0.25 3.38 -8.47
CA GLU A 106 -0.96 4.21 -8.52
C GLU A 106 -2.02 3.55 -9.38
N THR A 107 -3.21 3.35 -8.85
CA THR A 107 -4.35 2.85 -9.61
C THR A 107 -4.77 3.87 -10.67
N THR A 108 -4.99 3.42 -11.89
CA THR A 108 -5.43 4.28 -12.99
C THR A 108 -6.53 3.61 -13.80
N PRO A 109 -7.57 4.36 -14.21
CA PRO A 109 -8.50 3.85 -15.20
C PRO A 109 -7.77 3.73 -16.55
N SER A 110 -7.83 2.57 -17.17
CA SER A 110 -7.25 2.34 -18.49
C SER A 110 -8.19 1.50 -19.34
N GLU A 111 -8.35 1.89 -20.60
CA GLU A 111 -9.07 1.13 -21.61
C GLU A 111 -8.13 0.27 -22.47
N LEU A 112 -6.81 0.35 -22.19
CA LEU A 112 -5.82 -0.45 -22.89
C LEU A 112 -5.91 -1.90 -22.43
N PRO A 113 -5.67 -2.87 -23.33
CA PRO A 113 -5.63 -4.27 -22.95
C PRO A 113 -4.46 -4.52 -21.98
N GLU A 114 -4.75 -5.27 -20.93
CA GLU A 114 -3.73 -5.67 -19.96
C GLU A 114 -2.68 -6.57 -20.63
N PRO A 115 -1.37 -6.27 -20.48
CA PRO A 115 -0.32 -7.15 -20.95
C PRO A 115 -0.32 -8.47 -20.17
N ASP A 116 -0.14 -9.58 -20.89
CA ASP A 116 -0.06 -10.90 -20.27
C ASP A 116 1.25 -11.06 -19.47
N ASN A 117 1.12 -11.15 -18.17
CA ASN A 117 2.20 -11.40 -17.21
C ASN A 117 1.89 -12.58 -16.29
N HIS A 118 0.91 -13.42 -16.64
CA HIS A 118 0.42 -14.45 -15.73
C HIS A 118 1.52 -15.38 -15.21
N GLU A 119 2.39 -15.87 -16.06
CA GLU A 119 3.49 -16.76 -15.66
C GLU A 119 4.48 -16.05 -14.71
N GLU A 120 4.82 -14.79 -15.02
CA GLU A 120 5.74 -14.01 -14.20
C GLU A 120 5.16 -13.70 -12.83
N VAL A 121 3.88 -13.33 -12.76
CA VAL A 121 3.14 -13.10 -11.51
C VAL A 121 3.18 -14.34 -10.63
N GLN A 122 2.92 -15.53 -11.17
CA GLN A 122 2.99 -16.78 -10.41
C GLN A 122 4.40 -17.04 -9.88
N ARG A 123 5.42 -16.83 -10.72
CA ARG A 123 6.83 -16.99 -10.32
C ARG A 123 7.22 -16.04 -9.19
N ILE A 124 6.83 -14.78 -9.29
CA ILE A 124 7.13 -13.75 -8.29
C ILE A 124 6.40 -14.02 -6.98
N ARG A 125 5.13 -14.43 -7.03
CA ARG A 125 4.38 -14.84 -5.83
C ARG A 125 5.07 -16.00 -5.11
N ALA A 126 5.49 -17.03 -5.81
CA ALA A 126 6.22 -18.17 -5.22
C ALA A 126 7.55 -17.73 -4.58
N ARG A 127 8.30 -16.82 -5.22
CA ARG A 127 9.54 -16.25 -4.65
C ARG A 127 9.25 -15.42 -3.40
N THR A 128 8.17 -14.63 -3.41
CA THR A 128 7.73 -13.84 -2.25
C THR A 128 7.45 -14.74 -1.05
N GLU A 129 6.68 -15.80 -1.26
CA GLU A 129 6.36 -16.80 -0.23
C GLU A 129 7.63 -17.47 0.33
N ALA A 130 8.57 -17.83 -0.53
CA ALA A 130 9.84 -18.43 -0.10
C ALA A 130 10.66 -17.47 0.77
N LEU A 131 10.68 -16.16 0.46
CA LEU A 131 11.38 -15.17 1.26
C LEU A 131 10.71 -14.92 2.61
N VAL A 132 9.37 -14.84 2.64
CA VAL A 132 8.60 -14.66 3.87
C VAL A 132 8.67 -15.88 4.77
N GLY A 133 8.59 -17.09 4.20
CA GLY A 133 8.68 -18.35 4.93
C GLY A 133 10.08 -18.69 5.47
N SER A 134 11.11 -18.00 4.98
CA SER A 134 12.51 -18.22 5.39
C SER A 134 12.89 -17.56 6.72
N HIS A 135 11.99 -16.84 7.37
CA HIS A 135 12.19 -16.37 8.74
C HIS A 135 11.66 -17.44 9.71
N PRO A 136 12.52 -18.34 10.25
CA PRO A 136 12.11 -19.14 11.39
C PRO A 136 11.83 -18.15 12.52
N VAL A 137 10.60 -18.13 13.00
CA VAL A 137 10.29 -17.55 14.31
C VAL A 137 11.14 -18.33 15.30
N GLN A 138 12.31 -17.82 15.69
CA GLN A 138 13.00 -18.32 16.85
C GLN A 138 12.03 -18.12 18.01
N PRO A 139 11.52 -19.19 18.65
CA PRO A 139 10.87 -19.05 19.94
C PRO A 139 11.92 -18.38 20.82
N GLY A 140 11.60 -17.20 21.34
CA GLY A 140 12.53 -16.49 22.19
C GLY A 140 12.97 -17.43 23.30
N ASP A 141 14.24 -17.77 23.32
CA ASP A 141 14.90 -18.34 24.48
C ASP A 141 14.84 -17.29 25.59
N GLY A 142 13.71 -17.30 26.31
CA GLY A 142 13.52 -16.62 27.56
C GLY A 142 14.33 -17.30 28.67
N GLY A 143 15.57 -17.62 28.39
CA GLY A 143 16.54 -18.12 29.35
C GLY A 143 17.42 -16.99 29.84
N LEU A 144 16.84 -16.04 30.57
CA LEU A 144 17.63 -15.21 31.50
C LEU A 144 17.93 -16.06 32.74
N THR A 145 18.85 -16.97 32.65
CA THR A 145 19.58 -17.44 33.82
C THR A 145 20.62 -16.37 34.15
N SER A 146 20.18 -15.38 34.90
CA SER A 146 21.11 -14.51 35.63
C SER A 146 21.62 -15.30 36.86
N ASP A 147 22.55 -16.20 36.64
CA ASP A 147 23.45 -16.64 37.68
C ASP A 147 24.55 -15.58 37.80
N PHE A 148 24.22 -14.51 38.52
CA PHE A 148 25.24 -13.69 39.15
C PHE A 148 25.62 -14.40 40.44
N ASP A 149 26.56 -15.32 40.37
CA ASP A 149 27.31 -15.75 41.52
C ASP A 149 28.18 -14.59 42.01
N VAL A 150 27.60 -13.84 42.93
CA VAL A 150 28.35 -12.86 43.77
C VAL A 150 28.74 -13.57 45.05
N GLU A 151 29.65 -14.51 44.95
CA GLU A 151 30.27 -15.08 46.12
C GLU A 151 31.72 -15.43 45.80
N SER A 152 32.62 -14.50 46.02
CA SER A 152 34.02 -14.68 46.36
C SER A 152 34.84 -13.41 46.16
N ALA A 153 34.65 -12.42 47.02
CA ALA A 153 35.64 -11.34 47.19
C ALA A 153 35.59 -10.75 48.59
N LEU A 154 35.64 -11.64 49.58
CA LEU A 154 36.05 -11.25 50.94
C LEU A 154 37.01 -12.30 51.44
N ASP A 155 38.27 -12.19 51.06
CA ASP A 155 39.38 -12.60 51.94
C ASP A 155 40.68 -11.91 51.49
N TYR A 156 41.26 -11.19 52.47
CA TYR A 156 42.51 -10.46 52.48
C TYR A 156 42.57 -9.06 51.88
#